data_65aa9eb6b9a4942d17ffe2845c11e897
#
_entry.id   65aa9eb6b9a4942d17ffe2845c11e897
#
_cell.length_a   1.000
_cell.length_b   1.000
_cell.length_c   1.000
_cell.angle_alpha   90.00
_cell.angle_beta   90.00
_cell.angle_gamma   90.00
#
_symmetry.space_group_name_H-M   'P 1'
#
loop_
_entity.id
_entity.type
_entity.pdbx_description
1 polymer ?
#
loop_
_entity_poly.entity_id
_entity_poly.type
_entity_poly.pdbx_seq_one_letter_code
_entity_poly.pdbx_strand_id
1 'polypeptide(L)'
;MITIGIGMDIAERRIKEMGNEKYFDENVILYDKFRPTYGTKIFEDILSYSGITKSSKILEIGCGTGNATLPMIQTRAEVTAVEIGENLSKYTAQKFSKYSNFQIIHCAFEDFQAPTNYDLIFSATAFHWIKPDKSYLKCKDLLKHGGVLAVFWNTPRISRTNLDLYEEIQDLYQGFMPNSQEEKELLLESEWYTKRCNDLNNFLKENGYIDCIFKIYQDSRVFSADEYIGLLQTYSNHMALPPDVRATFFEKIYSAIKKHKTIEIIDTIDLHMGRV
;
A
#
# COMPACT_ATOMS: atom_id res chain seq x y z
N MET A 1 30.81 4.46 -4.36
CA MET A 1 29.53 4.27 -5.05
C MET A 1 28.76 3.21 -4.26
N ILE A 2 28.04 3.63 -3.22
CA ILE A 2 27.24 2.72 -2.39
C ILE A 2 25.88 2.66 -3.09
N THR A 3 25.66 1.60 -3.84
CA THR A 3 24.37 1.31 -4.45
C THR A 3 23.40 1.00 -3.31
N ILE A 4 22.49 1.92 -3.05
CA ILE A 4 21.50 1.81 -1.97
C ILE A 4 20.57 0.64 -2.32
N GLY A 5 20.73 -0.50 -1.63
CA GLY A 5 20.02 -1.74 -1.90
C GLY A 5 18.47 -1.66 -1.85
N ILE A 6 17.91 -0.57 -1.32
CA ILE A 6 16.48 -0.33 -1.24
C ILE A 6 15.88 -0.03 -2.63
N GLY A 7 16.58 0.75 -3.45
CA GLY A 7 16.10 1.07 -4.80
C GLY A 7 16.16 -0.11 -5.77
N MET A 8 17.16 -0.99 -5.61
CA MET A 8 17.30 -2.20 -6.42
C MET A 8 16.25 -3.26 -6.03
N ASP A 9 16.02 -3.48 -4.74
CA ASP A 9 15.07 -4.48 -4.24
C ASP A 9 13.62 -4.14 -4.65
N ILE A 10 13.21 -2.87 -4.51
CA ILE A 10 11.90 -2.38 -4.98
C ILE A 10 11.82 -2.41 -6.52
N ALA A 11 12.90 -2.06 -7.22
CA ALA A 11 12.93 -2.08 -8.69
C ALA A 11 12.95 -3.49 -9.26
N GLU A 12 13.65 -4.45 -8.64
CA GLU A 12 13.66 -5.85 -9.05
C GLU A 12 12.32 -6.53 -8.78
N ARG A 13 11.66 -6.26 -7.65
CA ARG A 13 10.27 -6.67 -7.39
C ARG A 13 9.34 -6.13 -8.47
N ARG A 14 9.46 -4.85 -8.79
CA ARG A 14 8.65 -4.21 -9.83
C ARG A 14 8.82 -4.87 -11.20
N ILE A 15 10.03 -5.24 -11.61
CA ILE A 15 10.27 -5.93 -12.89
C ILE A 15 9.58 -7.31 -12.90
N LYS A 16 9.59 -8.05 -11.77
CA LYS A 16 8.88 -9.33 -11.63
C LYS A 16 7.35 -9.16 -11.58
N GLU A 17 6.87 -8.01 -11.13
CA GLU A 17 5.44 -7.72 -10.95
C GLU A 17 4.84 -6.87 -12.08
N MET A 18 5.67 -6.31 -12.98
CA MET A 18 5.20 -5.54 -14.15
C MET A 18 4.26 -6.39 -15.01
N GLY A 19 3.03 -5.91 -15.16
CA GLY A 19 1.95 -6.63 -15.86
C GLY A 19 0.96 -7.32 -14.90
N ASN A 20 1.21 -7.27 -13.61
CA ASN A 20 0.31 -7.83 -12.60
C ASN A 20 -0.73 -6.79 -12.09
N GLU A 21 -0.61 -5.52 -12.48
CA GLU A 21 -1.55 -4.44 -12.11
C GLU A 21 -2.99 -4.75 -12.53
N LYS A 22 -3.15 -5.47 -13.64
CA LYS A 22 -4.47 -5.90 -14.14
C LYS A 22 -5.27 -6.74 -13.14
N TYR A 23 -4.59 -7.53 -12.29
CA TYR A 23 -5.28 -8.36 -11.30
C TYR A 23 -5.99 -7.55 -10.23
N PHE A 24 -5.50 -6.35 -9.90
CA PHE A 24 -6.17 -5.44 -8.98
C PHE A 24 -7.45 -4.87 -9.59
N ASP A 25 -7.42 -4.64 -10.90
CA ASP A 25 -8.54 -4.04 -11.62
C ASP A 25 -9.65 -5.05 -12.00
N GLU A 26 -9.32 -6.35 -12.07
CA GLU A 26 -10.28 -7.40 -12.44
C GLU A 26 -11.27 -7.73 -11.32
N ASN A 27 -10.94 -7.51 -10.04
CA ASN A 27 -11.73 -8.01 -8.91
C ASN A 27 -11.99 -6.95 -7.82
N VAL A 28 -12.49 -5.78 -8.26
CA VAL A 28 -12.68 -4.58 -7.43
C VAL A 28 -13.51 -4.85 -6.16
N ILE A 29 -14.56 -5.67 -6.23
CA ILE A 29 -15.45 -5.94 -5.11
C ILE A 29 -14.74 -6.75 -4.02
N LEU A 30 -13.96 -7.77 -4.39
CA LEU A 30 -13.16 -8.53 -3.44
C LEU A 30 -12.05 -7.66 -2.86
N TYR A 31 -11.45 -6.82 -3.69
CA TYR A 31 -10.44 -5.86 -3.26
C TYR A 31 -10.99 -4.92 -2.18
N ASP A 32 -12.14 -4.28 -2.41
CA ASP A 32 -12.77 -3.37 -1.44
C ASP A 32 -13.17 -4.08 -0.13
N LYS A 33 -13.60 -5.35 -0.23
CA LYS A 33 -14.06 -6.13 0.92
C LYS A 33 -12.93 -6.62 1.82
N PHE A 34 -11.80 -7.07 1.26
CA PHE A 34 -10.79 -7.83 2.00
C PHE A 34 -9.47 -7.09 2.19
N ARG A 35 -9.16 -6.07 1.35
CA ARG A 35 -7.96 -5.27 1.57
C ARG A 35 -8.04 -4.47 2.87
N PRO A 36 -6.91 -4.25 3.55
CA PRO A 36 -6.90 -3.53 4.82
C PRO A 36 -7.45 -2.11 4.67
N THR A 37 -8.26 -1.70 5.64
CA THR A 37 -8.45 -0.30 5.95
C THR A 37 -7.31 0.17 6.85
N TYR A 38 -7.09 1.47 6.90
CA TYR A 38 -6.02 2.04 7.71
C TYR A 38 -6.60 2.65 8.99
N GLY A 39 -5.90 2.45 10.12
CA GLY A 39 -6.30 3.02 11.41
C GLY A 39 -6.33 4.56 11.38
N THR A 40 -7.25 5.17 12.13
CA THR A 40 -7.45 6.63 12.17
C THR A 40 -6.19 7.40 12.56
N LYS A 41 -5.34 6.80 13.39
CA LYS A 41 -4.10 7.41 13.89
C LYS A 41 -3.12 7.81 12.78
N ILE A 42 -3.06 7.06 11.68
CA ILE A 42 -2.21 7.38 10.53
C ILE A 42 -2.65 8.70 9.92
N PHE A 43 -3.96 8.87 9.72
CA PHE A 43 -4.51 10.09 9.12
C PHE A 43 -4.42 11.29 10.06
N GLU A 44 -4.63 11.10 11.38
CA GLU A 44 -4.40 12.14 12.38
C GLU A 44 -2.96 12.66 12.33
N ASP A 45 -1.99 11.75 12.21
CA ASP A 45 -0.58 12.12 12.14
C ASP A 45 -0.24 12.83 10.83
N ILE A 46 -0.77 12.37 9.68
CA ILE A 46 -0.63 13.05 8.39
C ILE A 46 -1.22 14.46 8.45
N LEU A 47 -2.45 14.61 8.96
CA LEU A 47 -3.15 15.89 9.02
C LEU A 47 -2.46 16.85 10.01
N SER A 48 -2.02 16.35 11.15
CA SER A 48 -1.27 17.15 12.12
C SER A 48 0.07 17.64 11.56
N TYR A 49 0.78 16.76 10.85
CA TYR A 49 2.05 17.10 10.24
C TYR A 49 1.89 18.09 9.07
N SER A 50 0.91 17.86 8.18
CA SER A 50 0.71 18.66 6.98
C SER A 50 -0.01 19.98 7.23
N GLY A 51 -0.78 20.11 8.30
CA GLY A 51 -1.56 21.31 8.60
C GLY A 51 -2.74 21.54 7.64
N ILE A 52 -3.30 20.46 7.06
CA ILE A 52 -4.41 20.53 6.11
C ILE A 52 -5.63 21.18 6.72
N THR A 53 -6.25 22.07 5.94
CA THR A 53 -7.50 22.77 6.27
C THR A 53 -8.52 22.56 5.14
N LYS A 54 -9.74 23.03 5.33
CA LYS A 54 -10.80 22.98 4.30
C LYS A 54 -10.48 23.72 2.99
N SER A 55 -9.51 24.63 3.00
CA SER A 55 -9.05 25.37 1.81
C SER A 55 -7.83 24.74 1.13
N SER A 56 -7.34 23.63 1.67
CA SER A 56 -6.18 22.93 1.14
C SER A 56 -6.55 22.04 -0.05
N LYS A 57 -5.54 21.71 -0.85
CA LYS A 57 -5.64 20.80 -1.99
C LYS A 57 -4.80 19.55 -1.72
N ILE A 58 -5.40 18.40 -1.89
CA ILE A 58 -4.79 17.10 -1.63
C ILE A 58 -4.77 16.28 -2.91
N LEU A 59 -3.64 15.66 -3.20
CA LEU A 59 -3.50 14.67 -4.28
C LEU A 59 -3.26 13.29 -3.67
N GLU A 60 -4.07 12.31 -4.05
CA GLU A 60 -3.86 10.90 -3.76
C GLU A 60 -3.34 10.17 -5.00
N ILE A 61 -2.27 9.39 -4.85
CA ILE A 61 -1.69 8.60 -5.92
C ILE A 61 -1.99 7.13 -5.70
N GLY A 62 -2.70 6.50 -6.66
CA GLY A 62 -3.09 5.09 -6.60
C GLY A 62 -4.14 4.84 -5.52
N CYS A 63 -5.32 5.46 -5.64
CA CYS A 63 -6.36 5.38 -4.61
C CYS A 63 -7.03 3.99 -4.49
N GLY A 64 -6.90 3.13 -5.50
CA GLY A 64 -7.59 1.84 -5.54
C GLY A 64 -9.09 2.00 -5.35
N THR A 65 -9.66 1.30 -4.37
CA THR A 65 -11.09 1.41 -4.00
C THR A 65 -11.39 2.52 -2.98
N GLY A 66 -10.40 3.36 -2.67
CA GLY A 66 -10.58 4.53 -1.82
C GLY A 66 -10.50 4.28 -0.32
N ASN A 67 -9.80 3.25 0.13
CA ASN A 67 -9.65 2.92 1.55
C ASN A 67 -8.91 4.02 2.34
N ALA A 68 -7.98 4.73 1.70
CA ALA A 68 -7.28 5.87 2.29
C ALA A 68 -7.90 7.23 1.91
N THR A 69 -8.77 7.26 0.91
CA THR A 69 -9.39 8.48 0.36
C THR A 69 -10.42 9.09 1.32
N LEU A 70 -11.27 8.26 1.93
CA LEU A 70 -12.40 8.74 2.73
C LEU A 70 -11.99 9.67 3.89
N PRO A 71 -10.97 9.37 4.71
CA PRO A 71 -10.51 10.28 5.76
C PRO A 71 -10.07 11.66 5.23
N MET A 72 -9.47 11.70 4.03
CA MET A 72 -9.06 12.96 3.41
C MET A 72 -10.25 13.76 2.88
N ILE A 73 -11.25 13.12 2.28
CA ILE A 73 -12.51 13.76 1.88
C ILE A 73 -13.22 14.41 3.08
N GLN A 74 -13.19 13.73 4.25
CA GLN A 74 -13.85 14.21 5.47
C GLN A 74 -13.22 15.49 6.05
N THR A 75 -11.98 15.83 5.69
CA THR A 75 -11.37 17.12 6.04
C THR A 75 -12.05 18.32 5.38
N ARG A 76 -12.86 18.08 4.35
CA ARG A 76 -13.46 19.09 3.44
C ARG A 76 -12.45 19.84 2.58
N ALA A 77 -11.17 19.44 2.56
CA ALA A 77 -10.20 19.87 1.57
C ALA A 77 -10.61 19.37 0.17
N GLU A 78 -10.11 20.02 -0.87
CA GLU A 78 -10.28 19.55 -2.26
C GLU A 78 -9.36 18.35 -2.49
N VAL A 79 -9.94 17.18 -2.78
CA VAL A 79 -9.19 15.92 -2.97
C VAL A 79 -9.26 15.51 -4.44
N THR A 80 -8.10 15.41 -5.07
CA THR A 80 -7.92 14.80 -6.39
C THR A 80 -7.23 13.45 -6.21
N ALA A 81 -7.80 12.39 -6.77
CA ALA A 81 -7.17 11.08 -6.83
C ALA A 81 -6.73 10.76 -8.25
N VAL A 82 -5.61 10.06 -8.40
CA VAL A 82 -5.12 9.51 -9.67
C VAL A 82 -5.07 8.00 -9.55
N GLU A 83 -5.69 7.29 -10.48
CA GLU A 83 -5.75 5.82 -10.50
C GLU A 83 -5.54 5.31 -11.91
N ILE A 84 -4.64 4.32 -12.07
CA ILE A 84 -4.32 3.71 -13.36
C ILE A 84 -5.32 2.63 -13.75
N GLY A 85 -5.95 1.94 -12.79
CA GLY A 85 -6.96 0.92 -13.01
C GLY A 85 -8.29 1.54 -13.46
N GLU A 86 -8.79 1.15 -14.62
CA GLU A 86 -10.03 1.69 -15.18
C GLU A 86 -11.25 1.33 -14.30
N ASN A 87 -11.35 0.05 -13.88
CA ASN A 87 -12.46 -0.42 -13.07
C ASN A 87 -12.39 0.11 -11.65
N LEU A 88 -11.17 0.19 -11.05
CA LEU A 88 -10.92 0.82 -9.77
C LEU A 88 -11.31 2.29 -9.78
N SER A 89 -10.91 3.02 -10.83
CA SER A 89 -11.25 4.43 -11.01
C SER A 89 -12.76 4.64 -11.10
N LYS A 90 -13.47 3.85 -11.93
CA LYS A 90 -14.94 3.91 -12.06
C LYS A 90 -15.65 3.59 -10.75
N TYR A 91 -15.21 2.53 -10.06
CA TYR A 91 -15.77 2.13 -8.77
C TYR A 91 -15.63 3.24 -7.74
N THR A 92 -14.45 3.82 -7.61
CA THR A 92 -14.15 4.85 -6.62
C THR A 92 -14.86 6.17 -6.95
N ALA A 93 -14.98 6.53 -8.23
CA ALA A 93 -15.82 7.64 -8.66
C ALA A 93 -17.29 7.47 -8.22
N GLN A 94 -17.85 6.28 -8.41
CA GLN A 94 -19.21 5.97 -7.99
C GLN A 94 -19.36 5.98 -6.46
N LYS A 95 -18.42 5.34 -5.74
CA LYS A 95 -18.41 5.24 -4.26
C LYS A 95 -18.43 6.61 -3.60
N PHE A 96 -17.71 7.58 -4.16
CA PHE A 96 -17.59 8.92 -3.61
C PHE A 96 -18.37 10.00 -4.37
N SER A 97 -19.28 9.63 -5.27
CA SER A 97 -20.05 10.55 -6.11
C SER A 97 -20.86 11.63 -5.34
N LYS A 98 -21.20 11.36 -4.08
CA LYS A 98 -21.91 12.31 -3.20
C LYS A 98 -21.03 13.43 -2.62
N TYR A 99 -19.71 13.33 -2.75
CA TYR A 99 -18.77 14.30 -2.16
C TYR A 99 -18.34 15.31 -3.24
N SER A 100 -18.77 16.55 -3.11
CA SER A 100 -18.46 17.62 -4.08
C SER A 100 -17.00 18.09 -4.03
N ASN A 101 -16.27 17.74 -2.97
CA ASN A 101 -14.86 18.05 -2.79
C ASN A 101 -13.92 16.93 -3.23
N PHE A 102 -14.43 15.93 -3.97
CA PHE A 102 -13.65 14.80 -4.49
C PHE A 102 -13.76 14.71 -6.01
N GLN A 103 -12.65 14.46 -6.66
CA GLN A 103 -12.56 14.06 -8.07
C GLN A 103 -11.51 12.97 -8.25
N ILE A 104 -11.70 12.12 -9.26
CA ILE A 104 -10.73 11.10 -9.64
C ILE A 104 -10.39 11.21 -11.12
N ILE A 105 -9.11 10.99 -11.45
CA ILE A 105 -8.59 11.04 -12.81
C ILE A 105 -8.00 9.68 -13.14
N HIS A 106 -8.56 9.03 -14.17
CA HIS A 106 -8.06 7.77 -14.68
C HIS A 106 -6.85 8.02 -15.59
N CYS A 107 -5.65 7.86 -15.04
CA CYS A 107 -4.39 7.89 -15.79
C CYS A 107 -3.23 7.30 -14.94
N ALA A 108 -2.12 6.97 -15.59
CA ALA A 108 -0.87 6.72 -14.87
C ALA A 108 -0.38 8.03 -14.21
N PHE A 109 0.22 7.93 -13.01
CA PHE A 109 0.75 9.13 -12.34
C PHE A 109 1.84 9.81 -13.16
N GLU A 110 2.61 9.05 -13.91
CA GLU A 110 3.63 9.57 -14.83
C GLU A 110 3.06 10.52 -15.89
N ASP A 111 1.82 10.28 -16.33
CA ASP A 111 1.13 11.07 -17.37
C ASP A 111 0.23 12.16 -16.78
N PHE A 112 0.00 12.13 -15.48
CA PHE A 112 -0.85 13.11 -14.81
C PHE A 112 -0.29 14.54 -14.96
N GLN A 113 -1.13 15.46 -15.45
CA GLN A 113 -0.84 16.88 -15.54
C GLN A 113 -1.70 17.62 -14.53
N ALA A 114 -1.07 18.24 -13.53
CA ALA A 114 -1.80 18.97 -12.51
C ALA A 114 -2.19 20.36 -12.96
N PRO A 115 -3.45 20.78 -12.73
CA PRO A 115 -3.88 22.15 -13.01
C PRO A 115 -3.39 23.15 -11.94
N THR A 116 -2.84 22.69 -10.85
CA THR A 116 -2.46 23.46 -9.64
C THR A 116 -1.44 22.72 -8.81
N ASN A 117 -0.88 23.37 -7.80
CA ASN A 117 -0.02 22.75 -6.81
C ASN A 117 -0.81 22.33 -5.56
N TYR A 118 -0.31 21.33 -4.86
CA TYR A 118 -0.96 20.67 -3.73
C TYR A 118 -0.31 21.03 -2.40
N ASP A 119 -1.11 21.05 -1.33
CA ASP A 119 -0.64 21.21 0.04
C ASP A 119 -0.17 19.86 0.62
N LEU A 120 -0.81 18.78 0.17
CA LEU A 120 -0.47 17.41 0.53
C LEU A 120 -0.54 16.51 -0.70
N ILE A 121 0.48 15.71 -0.92
CA ILE A 121 0.44 14.54 -1.81
C ILE A 121 0.62 13.31 -0.93
N PHE A 122 -0.27 12.32 -1.07
CA PHE A 122 -0.13 11.07 -0.33
C PHE A 122 -0.36 9.85 -1.22
N SER A 123 0.17 8.70 -0.77
CA SER A 123 -0.05 7.41 -1.42
C SER A 123 -0.04 6.29 -0.39
N ALA A 124 -1.04 5.43 -0.46
CA ALA A 124 -1.25 4.31 0.43
C ALA A 124 -1.01 2.98 -0.30
N THR A 125 0.12 2.32 -0.01
CA THR A 125 0.49 1.00 -0.58
C THR A 125 0.47 0.96 -2.12
N ALA A 126 0.73 2.10 -2.78
CA ALA A 126 0.74 2.20 -4.24
C ALA A 126 2.03 2.84 -4.81
N PHE A 127 2.73 3.68 -4.05
CA PHE A 127 3.83 4.50 -4.54
C PHE A 127 5.01 3.69 -5.12
N HIS A 128 5.21 2.46 -4.67
CA HIS A 128 6.25 1.55 -5.17
C HIS A 128 6.02 1.06 -6.61
N TRP A 129 4.83 1.24 -7.17
CA TRP A 129 4.54 0.96 -8.58
C TRP A 129 5.10 2.01 -9.54
N ILE A 130 5.48 3.20 -9.04
CA ILE A 130 6.00 4.30 -9.82
C ILE A 130 7.53 4.30 -9.75
N LYS A 131 8.22 4.64 -10.85
CA LYS A 131 9.69 4.69 -10.89
C LYS A 131 10.24 5.72 -9.88
N PRO A 132 11.11 5.31 -8.94
CA PRO A 132 11.57 6.19 -7.86
C PRO A 132 12.25 7.45 -8.35
N ASP A 133 13.08 7.34 -9.41
CA ASP A 133 13.81 8.44 -10.04
C ASP A 133 12.89 9.56 -10.60
N LYS A 134 11.63 9.23 -10.86
CA LYS A 134 10.64 10.18 -11.38
C LYS A 134 9.58 10.58 -10.38
N SER A 135 9.14 9.63 -9.54
CA SER A 135 7.98 9.84 -8.65
C SER A 135 8.24 10.91 -7.59
N TYR A 136 9.37 10.84 -6.90
CA TYR A 136 9.70 11.79 -5.83
C TYR A 136 9.95 13.20 -6.37
N LEU A 137 10.64 13.35 -7.50
CA LEU A 137 10.85 14.64 -8.16
C LEU A 137 9.53 15.23 -8.65
N LYS A 138 8.69 14.43 -9.31
CA LYS A 138 7.37 14.88 -9.76
C LYS A 138 6.47 15.31 -8.60
N CYS A 139 6.48 14.58 -7.49
CA CYS A 139 5.74 15.02 -6.30
C CYS A 139 6.26 16.36 -5.77
N LYS A 140 7.58 16.56 -5.78
CA LYS A 140 8.19 17.83 -5.37
C LYS A 140 7.75 19.00 -6.24
N ASP A 141 7.71 18.82 -7.57
CA ASP A 141 7.26 19.83 -8.53
C ASP A 141 5.75 20.16 -8.39
N LEU A 142 4.96 19.18 -7.97
CA LEU A 142 3.51 19.31 -7.78
C LEU A 142 3.13 19.86 -6.39
N LEU A 143 4.04 19.90 -5.44
CA LEU A 143 3.81 20.45 -4.12
C LEU A 143 4.00 21.96 -4.10
N LYS A 144 3.23 22.64 -3.27
CA LYS A 144 3.49 24.05 -2.91
C LYS A 144 4.74 24.11 -2.04
N HIS A 145 5.37 25.28 -1.94
CA HIS A 145 6.39 25.54 -0.94
C HIS A 145 5.83 25.26 0.47
N GLY A 146 6.51 24.44 1.27
CA GLY A 146 6.06 23.94 2.55
C GLY A 146 5.03 22.79 2.47
N GLY A 147 4.65 22.37 1.26
CA GLY A 147 3.77 21.23 1.03
C GLY A 147 4.39 19.91 1.46
N VAL A 148 3.57 18.90 1.70
CA VAL A 148 3.96 17.62 2.31
C VAL A 148 3.78 16.47 1.34
N LEU A 149 4.79 15.60 1.24
CA LEU A 149 4.65 14.24 0.74
C LEU A 149 4.44 13.29 1.92
N ALA A 150 3.41 12.44 1.88
CA ALA A 150 3.14 11.38 2.84
C ALA A 150 2.94 10.03 2.12
N VAL A 151 3.87 9.09 2.29
CA VAL A 151 3.79 7.77 1.67
C VAL A 151 3.81 6.70 2.74
N PHE A 152 2.95 5.69 2.62
CA PHE A 152 2.89 4.60 3.58
C PHE A 152 2.55 3.27 2.94
N TRP A 153 3.07 2.21 3.56
CA TRP A 153 2.87 0.84 3.10
C TRP A 153 2.39 -0.04 4.24
N ASN A 154 1.50 -0.96 3.92
CA ASN A 154 1.14 -2.05 4.81
C ASN A 154 1.94 -3.31 4.44
N THR A 155 2.61 -3.89 5.43
CA THR A 155 3.32 -5.16 5.33
C THR A 155 2.60 -6.18 6.21
N PRO A 156 1.64 -6.96 5.67
CA PRO A 156 0.91 -7.95 6.42
C PRO A 156 1.78 -9.18 6.69
N ARG A 157 1.65 -9.75 7.89
CA ARG A 157 2.34 -10.97 8.33
C ARG A 157 1.38 -11.89 9.05
N ILE A 158 1.56 -13.19 8.90
CA ILE A 158 0.84 -14.18 9.72
C ILE A 158 1.35 -14.08 11.15
N SER A 159 0.43 -13.99 12.11
CA SER A 159 0.74 -13.97 13.53
C SER A 159 1.37 -15.30 13.97
N ARG A 160 2.32 -15.22 14.91
CA ARG A 160 2.92 -16.38 15.55
C ARG A 160 2.22 -16.78 16.85
N THR A 161 1.05 -16.23 17.15
CA THR A 161 0.26 -16.60 18.34
C THR A 161 -0.19 -18.07 18.30
N ASN A 162 -0.39 -18.63 17.10
CA ASN A 162 -0.63 -20.05 16.86
C ASN A 162 0.52 -20.62 16.02
N LEU A 163 1.54 -21.19 16.68
CA LEU A 163 2.75 -21.68 16.01
C LEU A 163 2.47 -22.86 15.07
N ASP A 164 1.60 -23.79 15.45
CA ASP A 164 1.27 -24.95 14.61
C ASP A 164 0.67 -24.51 13.27
N LEU A 165 -0.28 -23.56 13.32
CA LEU A 165 -0.86 -22.99 12.10
C LEU A 165 0.18 -22.18 11.31
N TYR A 166 1.00 -21.39 12.00
CA TYR A 166 2.05 -20.60 11.37
C TYR A 166 3.01 -21.51 10.57
N GLU A 167 3.52 -22.56 11.18
CA GLU A 167 4.45 -23.52 10.56
C GLU A 167 3.79 -24.25 9.38
N GLU A 168 2.54 -24.76 9.57
CA GLU A 168 1.78 -25.43 8.50
C GLU A 168 1.58 -24.50 7.29
N ILE A 169 1.27 -23.22 7.50
CA ILE A 169 1.13 -22.23 6.42
C ILE A 169 2.48 -21.91 5.78
N GLN A 170 3.56 -21.77 6.57
CA GLN A 170 4.89 -21.50 6.02
C GLN A 170 5.38 -22.63 5.11
N ASP A 171 5.17 -23.87 5.49
CA ASP A 171 5.51 -25.05 4.67
C ASP A 171 4.75 -25.05 3.34
N LEU A 172 3.47 -24.65 3.36
CA LEU A 172 2.68 -24.50 2.13
C LEU A 172 3.24 -23.39 1.22
N TYR A 173 3.60 -22.24 1.79
CA TYR A 173 4.25 -21.17 1.01
C TYR A 173 5.57 -21.62 0.42
N GLN A 174 6.40 -22.33 1.19
CA GLN A 174 7.68 -22.83 0.69
C GLN A 174 7.50 -23.83 -0.45
N GLY A 175 6.45 -24.67 -0.40
CA GLY A 175 6.17 -25.63 -1.47
C GLY A 175 5.60 -25.01 -2.75
N PHE A 176 4.76 -23.99 -2.64
CA PHE A 176 4.04 -23.40 -3.77
C PHE A 176 4.61 -22.07 -4.28
N MET A 177 5.26 -21.31 -3.41
CA MET A 177 5.80 -19.97 -3.67
C MET A 177 7.18 -19.77 -3.00
N PRO A 178 8.19 -20.59 -3.29
CA PRO A 178 9.46 -20.63 -2.55
C PRO A 178 10.18 -19.27 -2.51
N ASN A 179 10.10 -18.49 -3.59
CA ASN A 179 10.75 -17.17 -3.70
C ASN A 179 10.05 -16.07 -2.88
N SER A 180 8.91 -16.36 -2.26
CA SER A 180 8.16 -15.36 -1.47
C SER A 180 8.54 -15.33 0.01
N GLN A 181 9.35 -16.29 0.48
CA GLN A 181 9.61 -16.53 1.90
C GLN A 181 10.90 -15.91 2.43
N GLU A 182 12.00 -15.99 1.68
CA GLU A 182 13.30 -15.49 2.16
C GLU A 182 13.26 -14.01 2.54
N GLU A 183 12.44 -13.21 1.85
CA GLU A 183 12.27 -11.79 2.16
C GLU A 183 11.38 -11.53 3.39
N LYS A 184 10.43 -12.42 3.69
CA LYS A 184 9.50 -12.22 4.83
C LYS A 184 10.15 -12.52 6.18
N GLU A 185 11.10 -13.44 6.27
CA GLU A 185 11.83 -13.71 7.53
C GLU A 185 12.78 -12.55 7.87
N LEU A 186 13.46 -11.99 6.88
CA LEU A 186 14.32 -10.81 7.05
C LEU A 186 13.52 -9.57 7.49
N LEU A 187 12.26 -9.45 7.03
CA LEU A 187 11.34 -8.36 7.42
C LEU A 187 10.84 -8.46 8.88
N LEU A 188 11.10 -9.57 9.57
CA LEU A 188 10.57 -9.82 10.93
C LEU A 188 11.44 -9.24 12.06
N GLU A 189 12.69 -8.92 11.78
CA GLU A 189 13.57 -8.32 12.79
C GLU A 189 13.27 -6.82 12.91
N SER A 190 12.93 -6.39 14.10
CA SER A 190 12.61 -4.98 14.40
C SER A 190 13.72 -4.02 13.96
N GLU A 191 14.98 -4.47 14.05
CA GLU A 191 16.17 -3.72 13.63
C GLU A 191 16.21 -3.53 12.11
N TRP A 192 15.93 -4.58 11.33
CA TRP A 192 15.89 -4.50 9.88
C TRP A 192 14.77 -3.56 9.40
N TYR A 193 13.58 -3.67 10.00
CA TYR A 193 12.45 -2.81 9.66
C TYR A 193 12.74 -1.33 9.95
N THR A 194 13.32 -1.07 11.12
CA THR A 194 13.75 0.28 11.52
C THR A 194 14.85 0.80 10.60
N LYS A 195 15.82 -0.04 10.22
CA LYS A 195 16.87 0.32 9.26
C LYS A 195 16.26 0.70 7.91
N ARG A 196 15.35 -0.11 7.37
CA ARG A 196 14.65 0.17 6.11
C ARG A 196 13.93 1.52 6.17
N CYS A 197 13.22 1.80 7.26
CA CYS A 197 12.55 3.09 7.44
C CYS A 197 13.52 4.27 7.50
N ASN A 198 14.66 4.10 8.18
CA ASN A 198 15.72 5.12 8.20
C ASN A 198 16.32 5.36 6.81
N ASP A 199 16.57 4.29 6.06
CA ASP A 199 17.13 4.38 4.71
C ASP A 199 16.19 5.14 3.76
N LEU A 200 14.87 4.86 3.81
CA LEU A 200 13.89 5.61 3.03
C LEU A 200 13.78 7.06 3.48
N ASN A 201 13.88 7.32 4.79
CA ASN A 201 13.87 8.67 5.31
C ASN A 201 15.10 9.48 4.86
N ASN A 202 16.27 8.84 4.79
CA ASN A 202 17.49 9.43 4.24
C ASN A 202 17.37 9.67 2.73
N PHE A 203 16.77 8.73 2.00
CA PHE A 203 16.49 8.90 0.58
C PHE A 203 15.59 10.12 0.30
N LEU A 204 14.57 10.36 1.12
CA LEU A 204 13.76 11.58 1.02
C LEU A 204 14.60 12.84 1.19
N LYS A 205 15.49 12.88 2.20
CA LYS A 205 16.40 14.01 2.44
C LYS A 205 17.34 14.25 1.27
N GLU A 206 17.93 13.20 0.71
CA GLU A 206 18.81 13.25 -0.46
C GLU A 206 18.09 13.79 -1.71
N ASN A 207 16.77 13.57 -1.80
CA ASN A 207 15.92 14.12 -2.86
C ASN A 207 15.37 15.53 -2.54
N GLY A 208 15.91 16.18 -1.48
CA GLY A 208 15.64 17.56 -1.14
C GLY A 208 14.33 17.80 -0.39
N TYR A 209 13.80 16.76 0.29
CA TYR A 209 12.76 16.92 1.29
C TYR A 209 13.38 17.26 2.64
N ILE A 210 12.75 18.15 3.40
CA ILE A 210 13.17 18.60 4.74
C ILE A 210 12.18 18.09 5.79
N ASP A 211 12.57 18.19 7.07
CA ASP A 211 11.78 17.74 8.24
C ASP A 211 11.28 16.29 8.12
N CYS A 212 12.08 15.45 7.44
CA CYS A 212 11.67 14.07 7.17
C CYS A 212 11.54 13.26 8.45
N ILE A 213 10.37 12.64 8.62
CA ILE A 213 10.05 11.74 9.73
C ILE A 213 9.43 10.45 9.22
N PHE A 214 9.50 9.40 10.04
CA PHE A 214 8.70 8.20 9.84
C PHE A 214 8.01 7.76 11.13
N LYS A 215 6.92 7.02 10.99
CA LYS A 215 6.19 6.39 12.10
C LYS A 215 5.81 4.97 11.70
N ILE A 216 5.76 4.07 12.68
CA ILE A 216 5.38 2.69 12.50
C ILE A 216 4.13 2.43 13.33
N TYR A 217 3.13 1.79 12.72
CA TYR A 217 1.88 1.39 13.36
C TYR A 217 1.71 -0.11 13.20
N GLN A 218 1.09 -0.75 14.18
CA GLN A 218 0.72 -2.15 14.11
C GLN A 218 -0.74 -2.30 14.50
N ASP A 219 -1.43 -3.18 13.77
CA ASP A 219 -2.79 -3.60 14.05
C ASP A 219 -2.91 -5.09 13.71
N SER A 220 -3.97 -5.74 14.15
CA SER A 220 -4.22 -7.13 13.82
C SER A 220 -5.63 -7.34 13.28
N ARG A 221 -5.75 -8.29 12.35
CA ARG A 221 -7.02 -8.72 11.78
C ARG A 221 -7.15 -10.23 11.87
N VAL A 222 -8.31 -10.70 12.31
CA VAL A 222 -8.62 -12.14 12.40
C VAL A 222 -9.56 -12.50 11.26
N PHE A 223 -9.22 -13.57 10.55
CA PHE A 223 -9.98 -14.07 9.40
C PHE A 223 -10.43 -15.50 9.62
N SER A 224 -11.64 -15.82 9.18
CA SER A 224 -12.04 -17.19 8.87
C SER A 224 -11.29 -17.71 7.63
N ALA A 225 -11.36 -19.01 7.36
CA ALA A 225 -10.75 -19.60 6.17
C ALA A 225 -11.30 -18.96 4.88
N ASP A 226 -12.62 -18.76 4.78
CA ASP A 226 -13.27 -18.14 3.61
C ASP A 226 -12.79 -16.70 3.37
N GLU A 227 -12.70 -15.90 4.44
CA GLU A 227 -12.25 -14.51 4.37
C GLU A 227 -10.77 -14.42 3.99
N TYR A 228 -9.92 -15.30 4.53
CA TYR A 228 -8.50 -15.30 4.20
C TYR A 228 -8.25 -15.69 2.75
N ILE A 229 -8.96 -16.70 2.22
CA ILE A 229 -8.89 -17.02 0.79
C ILE A 229 -9.36 -15.83 -0.05
N GLY A 230 -10.43 -15.13 0.36
CA GLY A 230 -10.87 -13.89 -0.28
C GLY A 230 -9.77 -12.82 -0.30
N LEU A 231 -9.02 -12.67 0.78
CA LEU A 231 -7.87 -11.77 0.84
C LEU A 231 -6.75 -12.20 -0.12
N LEU A 232 -6.38 -13.50 -0.15
CA LEU A 232 -5.34 -14.02 -1.05
C LEU A 232 -5.70 -13.82 -2.53
N GLN A 233 -6.98 -13.86 -2.88
CA GLN A 233 -7.45 -13.57 -4.25
C GLN A 233 -7.26 -12.11 -4.66
N THR A 234 -6.94 -11.22 -3.74
CA THR A 234 -6.62 -9.81 -4.02
C THR A 234 -5.12 -9.56 -4.20
N TYR A 235 -4.27 -10.55 -3.95
CA TYR A 235 -2.83 -10.41 -4.09
C TYR A 235 -2.36 -10.84 -5.50
N SER A 236 -1.71 -9.94 -6.22
CA SER A 236 -1.25 -10.17 -7.60
C SER A 236 -0.31 -11.37 -7.72
N ASN A 237 0.62 -11.57 -6.77
CA ASN A 237 1.54 -12.70 -6.76
C ASN A 237 0.84 -14.05 -6.60
N HIS A 238 -0.26 -14.12 -5.84
CA HIS A 238 -1.08 -15.32 -5.71
C HIS A 238 -1.89 -15.58 -6.98
N MET A 239 -2.46 -14.52 -7.55
CA MET A 239 -3.25 -14.61 -8.77
C MET A 239 -2.40 -14.94 -10.01
N ALA A 240 -1.11 -14.63 -9.99
CA ALA A 240 -0.16 -14.98 -11.05
C ALA A 240 0.22 -16.47 -11.07
N LEU A 241 -0.09 -17.25 -10.04
CA LEU A 241 0.11 -18.71 -10.05
C LEU A 241 -0.75 -19.37 -11.17
N PRO A 242 -0.26 -20.44 -11.80
CA PRO A 242 -1.07 -21.25 -12.69
C PRO A 242 -2.39 -21.69 -12.03
N PRO A 243 -3.53 -21.69 -12.74
CA PRO A 243 -4.84 -21.88 -12.11
C PRO A 243 -5.01 -23.16 -11.29
N ASP A 244 -4.44 -24.27 -11.75
CA ASP A 244 -4.45 -25.57 -11.06
C ASP A 244 -3.58 -25.58 -9.81
N VAL A 245 -2.40 -24.98 -9.88
CA VAL A 245 -1.47 -24.80 -8.75
C VAL A 245 -2.13 -23.90 -7.71
N ARG A 246 -2.69 -22.76 -8.13
CA ARG A 246 -3.40 -21.81 -7.27
C ARG A 246 -4.59 -22.46 -6.56
N ALA A 247 -5.41 -23.23 -7.29
CA ALA A 247 -6.55 -23.93 -6.71
C ALA A 247 -6.11 -24.90 -5.60
N THR A 248 -5.09 -25.71 -5.87
CA THR A 248 -4.52 -26.66 -4.89
C THR A 248 -3.92 -25.92 -3.68
N PHE A 249 -3.20 -24.82 -3.92
CA PHE A 249 -2.61 -24.02 -2.85
C PHE A 249 -3.70 -23.43 -1.95
N PHE A 250 -4.73 -22.82 -2.53
CA PHE A 250 -5.84 -22.21 -1.76
C PHE A 250 -6.63 -23.26 -0.97
N GLU A 251 -6.87 -24.44 -1.52
CA GLU A 251 -7.54 -25.54 -0.83
C GLU A 251 -6.74 -25.99 0.40
N LYS A 252 -5.43 -26.13 0.29
CA LYS A 252 -4.55 -26.50 1.41
C LYS A 252 -4.51 -25.43 2.51
N ILE A 253 -4.38 -24.14 2.13
CA ILE A 253 -4.46 -23.00 3.06
C ILE A 253 -5.83 -22.97 3.76
N TYR A 254 -6.91 -23.14 3.01
CA TYR A 254 -8.27 -23.20 3.56
C TYR A 254 -8.40 -24.31 4.61
N SER A 255 -7.92 -25.51 4.28
CA SER A 255 -8.00 -26.70 5.16
C SER A 255 -7.19 -26.49 6.44
N ALA A 256 -5.98 -25.92 6.35
CA ALA A 256 -5.14 -25.60 7.50
C ALA A 256 -5.85 -24.61 8.43
N ILE A 257 -6.39 -23.51 7.90
CA ILE A 257 -7.10 -22.51 8.72
C ILE A 257 -8.38 -23.11 9.32
N LYS A 258 -9.13 -23.90 8.56
CA LYS A 258 -10.37 -24.54 9.03
C LYS A 258 -10.13 -25.43 10.25
N LYS A 259 -9.01 -26.17 10.29
CA LYS A 259 -8.59 -27.00 11.43
C LYS A 259 -8.35 -26.15 12.68
N HIS A 260 -7.80 -24.95 12.53
CA HIS A 260 -7.48 -24.02 13.61
C HIS A 260 -8.56 -22.94 13.85
N LYS A 261 -9.66 -22.95 13.08
CA LYS A 261 -10.82 -22.04 13.08
C LYS A 261 -10.55 -20.68 12.43
N THR A 262 -9.50 -19.97 12.82
CA THR A 262 -9.17 -18.63 12.33
C THR A 262 -7.66 -18.48 12.13
N ILE A 263 -7.30 -17.48 11.34
CA ILE A 263 -5.92 -17.01 11.17
C ILE A 263 -5.84 -15.52 11.54
N GLU A 264 -4.81 -15.14 12.29
CA GLU A 264 -4.53 -13.75 12.63
C GLU A 264 -3.42 -13.20 11.74
N ILE A 265 -3.65 -12.00 11.19
CA ILE A 265 -2.70 -11.24 10.38
C ILE A 265 -2.32 -9.98 11.14
N ILE A 266 -1.03 -9.77 11.31
CA ILE A 266 -0.47 -8.54 11.85
C ILE A 266 -0.16 -7.60 10.68
N ASP A 267 -0.83 -6.47 10.62
CA ASP A 267 -0.57 -5.40 9.67
C ASP A 267 0.45 -4.44 10.28
N THR A 268 1.63 -4.32 9.69
CA THR A 268 2.63 -3.33 10.08
C THR A 268 2.67 -2.25 9.00
N ILE A 269 2.42 -1.00 9.40
CA ILE A 269 2.34 0.14 8.47
C ILE A 269 3.47 1.10 8.79
N ASP A 270 4.29 1.40 7.82
CA ASP A 270 5.31 2.44 7.87
C ASP A 270 4.85 3.68 7.09
N LEU A 271 4.73 4.80 7.80
CA LEU A 271 4.40 6.12 7.25
C LEU A 271 5.67 6.97 7.19
N HIS A 272 5.95 7.54 6.03
CA HIS A 272 7.06 8.45 5.79
C HIS A 272 6.52 9.80 5.31
N MET A 273 7.00 10.88 5.90
CA MET A 273 6.59 12.24 5.56
C MET A 273 7.80 13.16 5.43
N GLY A 274 7.72 14.11 4.47
CA GLY A 274 8.71 15.17 4.27
C GLY A 274 8.08 16.39 3.63
N ARG A 275 8.70 17.56 3.83
CA ARG A 275 8.27 18.85 3.26
C ARG A 275 9.16 19.27 2.10
N VAL A 276 8.65 20.12 1.21
CA VAL A 276 9.42 20.79 0.15
C VAL A 276 9.52 22.29 0.40
#